data_714c3400b967babc2bcbf895f7a279b6
#
_entry.id   714c3400b967babc2bcbf895f7a279b6
#
_cell.length_a   1.000
_cell.length_b   1.000
_cell.length_c   1.000
_cell.angle_alpha   90.00
_cell.angle_beta   90.00
_cell.angle_gamma   90.00
#
_symmetry.space_group_name_H-M   'P 1'
#
loop_
_entity.id
_entity.type
_entity.pdbx_description
1 polymer ?
#
loop_
_entity_poly.entity_id
_entity_poly.type
_entity_poly.pdbx_seq_one_letter_code
_entity_poly.pdbx_strand_id
1 'polypeptide(L)'
;MRRPRDDEEENLALPAAMITTLQQSVKFKNLFDQLGLTAKERKIATEALVSIASRAGVECLSIELPEDRALLQESTEITFSNEDMEVGHPDHRRLLYLVASINQIPIKRALVDTGASVNLIPLSTLQAAGISERKIQGCPMEVTRFGGRGEYTVGHIQLWLKVGPIASLARFHVVRTEVSYHVLLGRPWLHKH
;
A
#
# COMPACT_ATOMS: atom_id res chain seq x y z
N MET A 1 18.26 -32.80 32.86
CA MET A 1 16.80 -32.90 32.92
C MET A 1 16.23 -31.54 32.55
N ARG A 2 15.98 -31.32 31.23
CA ARG A 2 15.41 -30.06 30.66
C ARG A 2 13.91 -30.20 30.68
N ARG A 3 13.19 -29.22 31.24
CA ARG A 3 11.73 -29.08 31.06
C ARG A 3 11.47 -28.44 29.71
N PRO A 4 10.62 -28.99 28.86
CA PRO A 4 10.07 -28.30 27.71
C PRO A 4 8.69 -27.71 28.05
N ARG A 5 8.28 -26.65 27.31
CA ARG A 5 6.93 -26.15 27.09
C ARG A 5 6.45 -25.02 27.98
N ASP A 6 6.81 -23.80 27.53
CA ASP A 6 6.00 -22.62 27.81
C ASP A 6 5.58 -21.90 26.50
N ASP A 7 6.07 -22.35 25.31
CA ASP A 7 5.83 -21.64 24.02
C ASP A 7 4.54 -22.05 23.29
N GLU A 8 3.88 -23.14 23.72
CA GLU A 8 2.62 -23.60 23.08
C GLU A 8 1.36 -22.98 23.71
N GLU A 9 1.41 -22.47 24.94
CA GLU A 9 0.24 -21.86 25.60
C GLU A 9 0.01 -20.41 25.15
N GLU A 10 1.05 -19.66 24.77
CA GLU A 10 0.93 -18.27 24.36
C GLU A 10 0.30 -18.11 22.96
N ASN A 11 0.48 -19.10 22.09
CA ASN A 11 -0.05 -19.09 20.73
C ASN A 11 -1.53 -19.48 20.63
N LEU A 12 -2.13 -20.08 21.68
CA LEU A 12 -3.56 -20.42 21.74
C LEU A 12 -4.43 -19.30 22.37
N ALA A 13 -3.85 -18.37 23.11
CA ALA A 13 -4.57 -17.33 23.82
C ALA A 13 -5.02 -16.18 22.90
N LEU A 14 -4.27 -15.84 21.88
CA LEU A 14 -4.57 -14.78 20.93
C LEU A 14 -5.85 -15.06 20.10
N PRO A 15 -6.03 -16.24 19.51
CA PRO A 15 -7.27 -16.57 18.78
C PRO A 15 -8.51 -16.54 19.69
N ALA A 16 -8.42 -17.01 20.94
CA ALA A 16 -9.54 -17.02 21.88
C ALA A 16 -9.98 -15.61 22.29
N ALA A 17 -9.04 -14.69 22.52
CA ALA A 17 -9.35 -13.29 22.82
C ALA A 17 -10.00 -12.58 21.65
N MET A 18 -9.57 -12.82 20.42
CA MET A 18 -10.17 -12.28 19.19
C MET A 18 -11.59 -12.79 18.97
N ILE A 19 -11.84 -14.08 19.20
CA ILE A 19 -13.17 -14.67 19.09
C ILE A 19 -14.13 -13.99 20.07
N THR A 20 -13.72 -13.79 21.33
CA THR A 20 -14.53 -13.14 22.36
C THR A 20 -14.85 -11.69 21.97
N THR A 21 -13.86 -10.94 21.52
CA THR A 21 -14.01 -9.53 21.08
C THR A 21 -14.99 -9.41 19.90
N LEU A 22 -14.88 -10.30 18.91
CA LEU A 22 -15.80 -10.31 17.76
C LEU A 22 -17.22 -10.67 18.18
N GLN A 23 -17.41 -11.64 19.05
CA GLN A 23 -18.72 -12.04 19.54
C GLN A 23 -19.42 -10.94 20.38
N GLN A 24 -18.66 -10.06 21.03
CA GLN A 24 -19.18 -8.92 21.79
C GLN A 24 -19.51 -7.71 20.89
N SER A 25 -18.95 -7.65 19.68
CA SER A 25 -19.16 -6.54 18.76
C SER A 25 -20.62 -6.44 18.30
N VAL A 26 -21.25 -5.28 18.52
CA VAL A 26 -22.63 -5.01 18.09
C VAL A 26 -22.79 -5.13 16.58
N LYS A 27 -21.79 -4.71 15.80
CA LYS A 27 -21.80 -4.82 14.33
C LYS A 27 -21.79 -6.28 13.87
N PHE A 28 -21.00 -7.13 14.51
CA PHE A 28 -20.96 -8.56 14.23
C PHE A 28 -22.28 -9.28 14.60
N LYS A 29 -22.86 -8.94 15.74
CA LYS A 29 -24.18 -9.47 16.14
C LYS A 29 -25.22 -9.13 15.09
N ASN A 30 -25.30 -7.86 14.68
CA ASN A 30 -26.26 -7.42 13.67
C ASN A 30 -26.08 -8.14 12.33
N LEU A 31 -24.84 -8.37 11.91
CA LEU A 31 -24.53 -9.12 10.68
C LEU A 31 -25.06 -10.57 10.77
N PHE A 32 -24.80 -11.25 11.88
CA PHE A 32 -25.26 -12.63 12.09
C PHE A 32 -26.76 -12.73 12.24
N ASP A 33 -27.42 -11.71 12.81
CA ASP A 33 -28.86 -11.61 12.87
C ASP A 33 -29.51 -11.47 11.48
N GLN A 34 -28.91 -10.65 10.63
CA GLN A 34 -29.32 -10.48 9.22
C GLN A 34 -29.17 -11.78 8.42
N LEU A 35 -28.16 -12.59 8.73
CA LEU A 35 -27.92 -13.89 8.10
C LEU A 35 -28.76 -15.01 8.68
N GLY A 36 -29.56 -14.74 9.73
CA GLY A 36 -30.44 -15.72 10.35
C GLY A 36 -29.69 -16.84 11.09
N LEU A 37 -28.44 -16.64 11.48
CA LEU A 37 -27.63 -17.67 12.10
C LEU A 37 -28.00 -17.91 13.57
N THR A 38 -28.13 -19.18 13.95
CA THR A 38 -28.34 -19.60 15.33
C THR A 38 -27.07 -19.36 16.18
N ALA A 39 -27.22 -19.40 17.52
CA ALA A 39 -26.07 -19.16 18.43
C ALA A 39 -24.91 -20.15 18.22
N LYS A 40 -25.18 -21.39 17.84
CA LYS A 40 -24.15 -22.39 17.52
C LYS A 40 -23.45 -22.07 16.21
N GLU A 41 -24.19 -21.68 15.18
CA GLU A 41 -23.66 -21.33 13.86
C GLU A 41 -22.82 -20.04 13.90
N ARG A 42 -23.23 -19.07 14.74
CA ARG A 42 -22.44 -17.84 14.98
C ARG A 42 -21.06 -18.15 15.57
N LYS A 43 -21.01 -19.08 16.51
CA LYS A 43 -19.71 -19.50 17.10
C LYS A 43 -18.82 -20.13 16.05
N ILE A 44 -19.31 -21.06 15.26
CA ILE A 44 -18.58 -21.73 14.17
C ILE A 44 -18.11 -20.71 13.13
N ALA A 45 -18.99 -19.79 12.71
CA ALA A 45 -18.66 -18.75 11.75
C ALA A 45 -17.58 -17.80 12.28
N THR A 46 -17.63 -17.43 13.57
CA THR A 46 -16.61 -16.59 14.19
C THR A 46 -15.26 -17.30 14.26
N GLU A 47 -15.23 -18.58 14.63
CA GLU A 47 -14.02 -19.39 14.68
C GLU A 47 -13.41 -19.55 13.28
N ALA A 48 -14.21 -19.79 12.25
CA ALA A 48 -13.76 -19.87 10.87
C ALA A 48 -13.17 -18.54 10.38
N LEU A 49 -13.81 -17.40 10.67
CA LEU A 49 -13.31 -16.07 10.31
C LEU A 49 -11.99 -15.76 10.99
N VAL A 50 -11.84 -16.06 12.28
CA VAL A 50 -10.58 -15.86 13.01
C VAL A 50 -9.48 -16.77 12.46
N SER A 51 -9.79 -18.02 12.11
CA SER A 51 -8.85 -18.94 11.49
C SER A 51 -8.35 -18.44 10.12
N ILE A 52 -9.28 -17.92 9.29
CA ILE A 52 -8.93 -17.33 7.99
C ILE A 52 -8.09 -16.05 8.19
N ALA A 53 -8.49 -15.18 9.11
CA ALA A 53 -7.77 -13.94 9.41
C ALA A 53 -6.37 -14.21 9.98
N SER A 54 -6.22 -15.23 10.82
CA SER A 54 -4.92 -15.63 11.37
C SER A 54 -4.00 -16.18 10.28
N ARG A 55 -4.53 -16.94 9.32
CA ARG A 55 -3.75 -17.42 8.15
C ARG A 55 -3.39 -16.28 7.21
N ALA A 56 -4.33 -15.39 6.90
CA ALA A 56 -4.08 -14.21 6.08
C ALA A 56 -3.14 -13.22 6.78
N GLY A 57 -3.23 -13.10 8.10
CA GLY A 57 -2.37 -12.25 8.92
C GLY A 57 -0.92 -12.74 8.96
N VAL A 58 -0.70 -14.03 8.96
CA VAL A 58 0.68 -14.60 8.91
C VAL A 58 1.35 -14.28 7.56
N GLU A 59 0.60 -14.26 6.46
CA GLU A 59 1.15 -13.84 5.16
C GLU A 59 1.30 -12.30 5.05
N CYS A 60 0.49 -11.51 5.76
CA CYS A 60 0.62 -10.05 5.79
C CYS A 60 1.61 -9.54 6.85
N LEU A 61 1.86 -10.29 7.93
CA LEU A 61 2.76 -9.91 9.03
C LEU A 61 4.18 -10.46 8.86
N SER A 62 4.43 -11.35 7.90
CA SER A 62 5.77 -11.86 7.60
C SER A 62 6.71 -10.83 6.96
N ILE A 63 6.38 -9.54 6.97
CA ILE A 63 7.27 -8.46 6.49
C ILE A 63 7.99 -7.76 7.67
N GLU A 64 7.76 -8.17 8.90
CA GLU A 64 8.54 -7.69 10.04
C GLU A 64 9.45 -8.79 10.59
N LEU A 65 10.47 -9.17 9.82
CA LEU A 65 11.62 -9.87 10.39
C LEU A 65 12.46 -8.86 11.18
N PRO A 66 12.80 -9.17 12.46
CA PRO A 66 13.62 -8.29 13.29
C PRO A 66 15.02 -8.00 12.73
N GLU A 67 15.48 -8.79 11.77
CA GLU A 67 16.78 -8.63 11.12
C GLU A 67 16.84 -7.49 10.09
N ASP A 68 15.68 -7.07 9.52
CA ASP A 68 15.65 -5.92 8.62
C ASP A 68 15.75 -4.55 9.31
N ARG A 69 15.56 -4.51 10.65
CA ARG A 69 15.77 -3.28 11.42
C ARG A 69 17.23 -2.84 11.48
N ALA A 70 18.17 -3.76 11.35
CA ALA A 70 19.59 -3.42 11.36
C ALA A 70 20.07 -2.81 10.02
N LEU A 71 19.38 -3.10 8.91
CA LEU A 71 19.67 -2.55 7.59
C LEU A 71 18.95 -1.23 7.32
N LEU A 72 17.93 -0.87 8.13
CA LEU A 72 17.17 0.37 8.00
C LEU A 72 17.73 1.53 8.85
N GLN A 73 18.91 1.38 9.46
CA GLN A 73 19.57 2.46 10.23
C GLN A 73 20.38 3.44 9.35
N GLU A 74 20.48 3.21 8.05
CA GLU A 74 20.88 4.30 7.15
C GLU A 74 19.62 5.10 6.82
N SER A 75 19.61 6.39 7.18
CA SER A 75 18.51 7.33 7.12
C SER A 75 17.54 7.04 5.95
N THR A 76 16.37 6.49 6.26
CA THR A 76 15.27 6.29 5.29
C THR A 76 14.54 7.60 4.99
N GLU A 77 15.05 8.72 5.52
CA GLU A 77 14.48 10.03 5.37
C GLU A 77 15.03 10.70 4.09
N ILE A 78 14.12 11.16 3.24
CA ILE A 78 14.48 12.04 2.13
C ILE A 78 14.56 13.46 2.70
N THR A 79 15.77 14.00 2.75
CA THR A 79 16.01 15.38 3.19
C THR A 79 16.30 16.27 1.98
N PHE A 80 15.87 17.51 2.05
CA PHE A 80 16.17 18.53 1.07
C PHE A 80 17.01 19.62 1.75
N SER A 81 18.13 19.96 1.15
CA SER A 81 19.00 21.05 1.59
C SER A 81 18.91 22.25 0.63
N ASN A 82 19.47 23.37 1.02
CA ASN A 82 19.56 24.51 0.12
C ASN A 82 20.43 24.25 -1.12
N GLU A 83 21.31 23.24 -1.07
CA GLU A 83 22.18 22.84 -2.17
C GLU A 83 21.41 22.07 -3.26
N ASP A 84 20.28 21.45 -2.88
CA ASP A 84 19.39 20.76 -3.81
C ASP A 84 18.54 21.75 -4.63
N MET A 85 18.60 23.04 -4.29
CA MET A 85 17.88 24.09 -4.99
C MET A 85 18.64 24.53 -6.24
N GLU A 86 18.20 24.09 -7.41
CA GLU A 86 18.77 24.50 -8.70
C GLU A 86 18.49 25.98 -9.07
N VAL A 87 17.66 26.68 -8.31
CA VAL A 87 17.24 28.06 -8.59
C VAL A 87 17.45 28.95 -7.36
N GLY A 88 18.08 30.09 -7.54
CA GLY A 88 18.36 31.05 -6.47
C GLY A 88 17.14 31.69 -5.82
N HIS A 89 15.96 31.59 -6.45
CA HIS A 89 14.70 32.06 -5.90
C HIS A 89 13.63 30.97 -6.05
N PRO A 90 12.93 30.57 -4.97
CA PRO A 90 11.89 29.57 -5.04
C PRO A 90 10.73 30.05 -5.91
N ASP A 91 10.48 29.35 -7.01
CA ASP A 91 9.29 29.55 -7.84
C ASP A 91 8.26 28.47 -7.50
N HIS A 92 7.29 28.82 -6.65
CA HIS A 92 6.22 27.92 -6.20
C HIS A 92 5.30 27.43 -7.32
N ARG A 93 5.43 27.98 -8.55
CA ARG A 93 4.69 27.48 -9.72
C ARG A 93 5.34 26.28 -10.37
N ARG A 94 6.57 25.94 -10.00
CA ARG A 94 7.27 24.77 -10.55
C ARG A 94 6.74 23.48 -9.93
N LEU A 95 6.55 22.49 -10.79
CA LEU A 95 6.18 21.15 -10.36
C LEU A 95 7.39 20.48 -9.68
N LEU A 96 7.15 19.82 -8.56
CA LEU A 96 8.19 19.08 -7.84
C LEU A 96 8.38 17.70 -8.48
N TYR A 97 9.51 17.49 -9.12
CA TYR A 97 9.89 16.22 -9.70
C TYR A 97 11.04 15.58 -8.92
N LEU A 98 10.91 14.28 -8.68
CA LEU A 98 11.97 13.46 -8.10
C LEU A 98 12.54 12.52 -9.17
N VAL A 99 13.83 12.18 -9.00
CA VAL A 99 14.44 11.08 -9.74
C VAL A 99 14.08 9.77 -9.02
N ALA A 100 13.56 8.84 -9.78
CA ALA A 100 13.13 7.55 -9.26
C ALA A 100 13.54 6.41 -10.19
N SER A 101 13.32 5.17 -9.76
CA SER A 101 13.35 4.02 -10.65
C SER A 101 12.19 3.08 -10.36
N ILE A 102 11.65 2.46 -11.41
CA ILE A 102 10.64 1.41 -11.32
C ILE A 102 11.25 0.12 -11.84
N ASN A 103 11.24 -0.93 -11.02
CA ASN A 103 11.86 -2.22 -11.37
C ASN A 103 13.28 -2.03 -11.96
N GLN A 104 14.08 -1.13 -11.35
CA GLN A 104 15.45 -0.74 -11.78
C GLN A 104 15.52 0.12 -13.06
N ILE A 105 14.39 0.46 -13.69
CA ILE A 105 14.35 1.35 -14.86
C ILE A 105 14.27 2.80 -14.38
N PRO A 106 15.23 3.67 -14.76
CA PRO A 106 15.27 5.03 -14.26
C PRO A 106 14.11 5.87 -14.80
N ILE A 107 13.53 6.69 -13.93
CA ILE A 107 12.45 7.62 -14.19
C ILE A 107 12.89 9.02 -13.76
N LYS A 108 12.88 9.97 -14.69
CA LYS A 108 13.31 11.34 -14.42
C LYS A 108 12.22 12.28 -13.92
N ARG A 109 10.93 11.91 -14.09
CA ARG A 109 9.79 12.78 -13.78
C ARG A 109 8.78 12.06 -12.92
N ALA A 110 9.16 11.76 -11.68
CA ALA A 110 8.23 11.33 -10.64
C ALA A 110 7.65 12.58 -9.97
N LEU A 111 6.44 12.96 -10.37
CA LEU A 111 5.76 14.16 -9.85
C LEU A 111 5.24 13.91 -8.44
N VAL A 112 5.57 14.78 -7.51
CA VAL A 112 5.01 14.79 -6.16
C VAL A 112 3.75 15.65 -6.16
N ASP A 113 2.63 15.05 -5.75
CA ASP A 113 1.33 15.74 -5.66
C ASP A 113 0.62 15.41 -4.36
N THR A 114 0.71 16.33 -3.39
CA THR A 114 0.06 16.19 -2.08
C THR A 114 -1.46 16.26 -2.15
N GLY A 115 -2.03 16.79 -3.24
CA GLY A 115 -3.47 16.84 -3.49
C GLY A 115 -4.05 15.54 -4.03
N ALA A 116 -3.21 14.68 -4.63
CA ALA A 116 -3.69 13.43 -5.22
C ALA A 116 -3.96 12.35 -4.17
N SER A 117 -5.13 11.70 -4.26
CA SER A 117 -5.55 10.62 -3.37
C SER A 117 -5.01 9.25 -3.78
N VAL A 118 -4.40 9.14 -4.95
CA VAL A 118 -3.84 7.91 -5.52
C VAL A 118 -2.51 8.18 -6.20
N ASN A 119 -1.67 7.14 -6.32
CA ASN A 119 -0.52 7.22 -7.22
C ASN A 119 -0.97 6.84 -8.63
N LEU A 120 -0.48 7.56 -9.65
CA LEU A 120 -0.83 7.31 -11.04
C LEU A 120 0.41 6.96 -11.87
N ILE A 121 0.19 6.12 -12.87
CA ILE A 121 1.19 5.81 -13.89
C ILE A 121 0.53 5.82 -15.27
N PRO A 122 1.05 6.57 -16.24
CA PRO A 122 0.60 6.48 -17.62
C PRO A 122 0.90 5.11 -18.22
N LEU A 123 -0.02 4.62 -19.05
CA LEU A 123 0.19 3.37 -19.78
C LEU A 123 1.45 3.43 -20.66
N SER A 124 1.73 4.58 -21.25
CA SER A 124 2.94 4.84 -22.04
C SER A 124 4.24 4.63 -21.22
N THR A 125 4.23 4.98 -19.93
CA THR A 125 5.38 4.73 -19.05
C THR A 125 5.57 3.23 -18.80
N LEU A 126 4.50 2.46 -18.61
CA LEU A 126 4.58 0.99 -18.47
C LEU A 126 5.15 0.35 -19.74
N GLN A 127 4.66 0.77 -20.91
CA GLN A 127 5.12 0.29 -22.20
C GLN A 127 6.61 0.60 -22.41
N ALA A 128 7.03 1.85 -22.17
CA ALA A 128 8.44 2.27 -22.25
C ALA A 128 9.34 1.49 -21.28
N ALA A 129 8.80 1.09 -20.12
CA ALA A 129 9.50 0.26 -19.15
C ALA A 129 9.44 -1.25 -19.46
N GLY A 130 8.87 -1.67 -20.59
CA GLY A 130 8.75 -3.08 -20.96
C GLY A 130 7.84 -3.89 -20.02
N ILE A 131 6.96 -3.21 -19.27
CA ILE A 131 6.05 -3.84 -18.32
C ILE A 131 4.76 -4.22 -19.05
N SER A 132 4.44 -5.51 -19.07
CA SER A 132 3.25 -6.01 -19.76
C SER A 132 1.95 -5.50 -19.15
N GLU A 133 1.02 -5.04 -19.99
CA GLU A 133 -0.34 -4.63 -19.60
C GLU A 133 -1.14 -5.76 -18.95
N ARG A 134 -0.79 -7.03 -19.21
CA ARG A 134 -1.42 -8.21 -18.58
C ARG A 134 -1.23 -8.25 -17.07
N LYS A 135 -0.29 -7.47 -16.52
CA LYS A 135 -0.07 -7.33 -15.07
C LYS A 135 -1.00 -6.33 -14.42
N ILE A 136 -1.77 -5.56 -15.20
CA ILE A 136 -2.78 -4.64 -14.68
C ILE A 136 -3.94 -5.46 -14.13
N GLN A 137 -4.36 -5.15 -12.92
CA GLN A 137 -5.38 -5.86 -12.16
C GLN A 137 -6.51 -4.90 -11.74
N GLY A 138 -7.63 -5.49 -11.32
CA GLY A 138 -8.77 -4.75 -10.77
C GLY A 138 -9.63 -4.08 -11.84
N CYS A 139 -10.64 -3.34 -11.37
CA CYS A 139 -11.60 -2.65 -12.20
C CYS A 139 -11.18 -1.19 -12.45
N PRO A 140 -11.65 -0.59 -13.55
CA PRO A 140 -11.53 0.85 -13.78
C PRO A 140 -12.13 1.64 -12.60
N MET A 141 -11.44 2.69 -12.20
CA MET A 141 -11.86 3.61 -11.15
C MET A 141 -11.85 5.03 -11.71
N GLU A 142 -12.86 5.81 -11.37
CA GLU A 142 -12.89 7.22 -11.74
C GLU A 142 -11.90 8.01 -10.91
N VAL A 143 -11.06 8.80 -11.57
CA VAL A 143 -10.17 9.79 -10.96
C VAL A 143 -10.56 11.16 -11.49
N THR A 144 -10.87 12.07 -10.57
CA THR A 144 -11.26 13.43 -10.91
C THR A 144 -10.02 14.31 -10.96
N ARG A 145 -9.86 15.04 -12.07
CA ARG A 145 -8.84 16.07 -12.22
C ARG A 145 -9.34 17.40 -11.67
N PHE A 146 -8.39 18.29 -11.40
CA PHE A 146 -8.71 19.68 -11.10
C PHE A 146 -9.55 20.26 -12.26
N GLY A 147 -10.73 20.80 -11.94
CA GLY A 147 -11.70 21.26 -12.95
C GLY A 147 -12.85 20.27 -13.23
N GLY A 148 -12.97 19.19 -12.46
CA GLY A 148 -14.19 18.36 -12.40
C GLY A 148 -14.38 17.35 -13.52
N ARG A 149 -13.44 17.21 -14.47
CA ARG A 149 -13.50 16.15 -15.49
C ARG A 149 -12.96 14.85 -14.90
N GLY A 150 -13.85 13.87 -14.76
CA GLY A 150 -13.48 12.50 -14.39
C GLY A 150 -12.81 11.76 -15.55
N GLU A 151 -11.85 10.94 -15.23
CA GLU A 151 -11.19 10.00 -16.15
C GLU A 151 -11.16 8.62 -15.51
N TYR A 152 -11.36 7.58 -16.31
CA TYR A 152 -11.32 6.21 -15.81
C TYR A 152 -9.92 5.62 -15.94
N THR A 153 -9.42 5.02 -14.88
CA THR A 153 -8.20 4.21 -14.90
C THR A 153 -8.46 2.90 -15.65
N VAL A 154 -7.41 2.26 -16.14
CA VAL A 154 -7.48 0.91 -16.74
C VAL A 154 -7.59 -0.17 -15.67
N GLY A 155 -7.10 0.13 -14.47
CA GLY A 155 -6.94 -0.74 -13.33
C GLY A 155 -5.76 -0.25 -12.51
N HIS A 156 -5.13 -1.16 -11.76
CA HIS A 156 -3.95 -0.84 -10.96
C HIS A 156 -2.85 -1.90 -11.14
N ILE A 157 -1.62 -1.51 -10.82
CA ILE A 157 -0.44 -2.37 -10.85
C ILE A 157 0.42 -2.09 -9.61
N GLN A 158 1.09 -3.11 -9.11
CA GLN A 158 2.08 -2.97 -8.05
C GLN A 158 3.49 -3.04 -8.65
N LEU A 159 4.33 -2.07 -8.33
CA LEU A 159 5.68 -1.95 -8.87
C LEU A 159 6.66 -1.58 -7.76
N TRP A 160 7.86 -2.11 -7.82
CA TRP A 160 8.96 -1.64 -6.99
C TRP A 160 9.37 -0.24 -7.43
N LEU A 161 9.17 0.71 -6.53
CA LEU A 161 9.58 2.11 -6.69
C LEU A 161 10.76 2.38 -5.77
N LYS A 162 11.83 2.95 -6.33
CA LYS A 162 12.96 3.48 -5.55
C LYS A 162 13.05 4.97 -5.79
N VAL A 163 13.06 5.76 -4.70
CA VAL A 163 13.25 7.21 -4.70
C VAL A 163 14.30 7.53 -3.65
N GLY A 164 15.48 7.98 -4.08
CA GLY A 164 16.61 8.16 -3.18
C GLY A 164 16.94 6.87 -2.42
N PRO A 165 17.02 6.90 -1.08
CA PRO A 165 17.27 5.73 -0.24
C PRO A 165 16.05 4.83 -0.08
N ILE A 166 14.84 5.33 -0.35
CA ILE A 166 13.59 4.60 -0.13
C ILE A 166 13.32 3.65 -1.29
N ALA A 167 13.17 2.36 -1.00
CA ALA A 167 12.73 1.36 -1.95
C ALA A 167 11.53 0.60 -1.37
N SER A 168 10.39 0.67 -2.05
CA SER A 168 9.17 0.02 -1.58
C SER A 168 8.25 -0.40 -2.72
N LEU A 169 7.40 -1.39 -2.43
CA LEU A 169 6.32 -1.75 -3.34
C LEU A 169 5.22 -0.69 -3.27
N ALA A 170 4.91 -0.08 -4.41
CA ALA A 170 3.91 0.95 -4.54
C ALA A 170 2.81 0.54 -5.52
N ARG A 171 1.54 0.81 -5.16
CA ARG A 171 0.40 0.62 -6.05
C ARG A 171 0.20 1.87 -6.88
N PHE A 172 0.08 1.69 -8.19
CA PHE A 172 -0.23 2.73 -9.15
C PHE A 172 -1.53 2.42 -9.88
N HIS A 173 -2.38 3.41 -10.04
CA HIS A 173 -3.52 3.33 -10.94
C HIS A 173 -3.09 3.75 -12.34
N VAL A 174 -3.45 2.96 -13.33
CA VAL A 174 -2.97 3.12 -14.71
C VAL A 174 -3.94 3.99 -15.49
N VAL A 175 -3.43 5.05 -16.12
CA VAL A 175 -4.21 5.96 -16.95
C VAL A 175 -3.72 5.91 -18.40
N ARG A 176 -4.65 6.11 -19.36
CA ARG A 176 -4.33 6.14 -20.80
C ARG A 176 -3.93 7.52 -21.31
N THR A 177 -4.20 8.54 -20.50
CA THR A 177 -3.99 9.93 -20.89
C THR A 177 -2.51 10.25 -21.00
N GLU A 178 -2.16 11.04 -22.01
CA GLU A 178 -0.85 11.64 -22.14
C GLU A 178 -0.68 12.78 -21.12
N VAL A 179 0.37 12.68 -20.32
CA VAL A 179 0.71 13.64 -19.27
C VAL A 179 2.21 13.93 -19.29
N SER A 180 2.59 15.04 -18.66
CA SER A 180 3.99 15.47 -18.64
C SER A 180 4.88 14.70 -17.67
N TYR A 181 4.32 13.89 -16.77
CA TYR A 181 5.06 13.08 -15.79
C TYR A 181 5.15 11.61 -16.20
N HIS A 182 6.15 10.90 -15.71
CA HIS A 182 6.25 9.45 -15.85
C HIS A 182 5.47 8.70 -14.79
N VAL A 183 5.45 9.19 -13.56
CA VAL A 183 4.56 8.75 -12.48
C VAL A 183 4.14 9.95 -11.65
N LEU A 184 3.00 9.81 -10.97
CA LEU A 184 2.53 10.74 -9.96
C LEU A 184 2.50 10.03 -8.62
N LEU A 185 3.18 10.62 -7.66
CA LEU A 185 3.27 10.16 -6.27
C LEU A 185 2.29 10.98 -5.43
N GLY A 186 1.15 10.38 -5.14
CA GLY A 186 0.11 10.96 -4.31
C GLY A 186 0.29 10.63 -2.83
N ARG A 187 -0.70 11.02 -2.03
CA ARG A 187 -0.72 10.78 -0.58
C ARG A 187 -0.45 9.33 -0.17
N PRO A 188 -0.88 8.27 -0.90
CA PRO A 188 -0.59 6.90 -0.48
C PRO A 188 0.90 6.59 -0.40
N TRP A 189 1.73 7.21 -1.25
CA TRP A 189 3.18 7.06 -1.17
C TRP A 189 3.76 8.05 -0.15
N LEU A 190 3.33 9.31 -0.19
CA LEU A 190 3.85 10.38 0.67
C LEU A 190 3.62 10.12 2.17
N HIS A 191 2.45 9.57 2.54
CA HIS A 191 2.13 9.30 3.96
C HIS A 191 2.77 8.00 4.48
N LYS A 192 3.29 7.17 3.59
CA LYS A 192 3.99 5.95 3.98
C LYS A 192 5.47 6.22 4.31
N HIS A 193 6.03 7.25 3.71
CA HIS A 193 7.45 7.60 3.77
C HIS A 193 7.69 9.03 4.22
#